data_90b494aa6161d1ae6d28ac7b0c2d9aa2
#
_entry.id   90b494aa6161d1ae6d28ac7b0c2d9aa2
#
_cell.length_a   1.000
_cell.length_b   1.000
_cell.length_c   1.000
_cell.angle_alpha   90.00
_cell.angle_beta   90.00
_cell.angle_gamma   90.00
#
_symmetry.space_group_name_H-M   'P 1'
#
loop_
_entity.id
_entity.type
_entity.pdbx_description
1 polymer ?
#
loop_
_entity_poly.entity_id
_entity_poly.type
_entity_poly.pdbx_seq_one_letter_code
_entity_poly.pdbx_strand_id
1 'polypeptide(L)'
;MDQVLFDSPSSVGKRVAYATGYEIERALAESGAQCVAGVDEVGRGAWAGPVTVCAAVCSDFREPPAGLTDSKLLTGSRRTEIAAALVDWVSAYAIGEASAAEIDAAGMTVALRRAAGRALAALPVRPDVVLLDGAHDYIGHPWRVRCEVKADLRSVSVAAASVIAKVHRDRYMGSLSGVDAFDFAWNAGYPAPSHQEALAALGPTEHHRMSWSYLDDLPQWRHLKRVRPDIEGQLTLL
;
A
#
# COMPACT_ATOMS: atom_id res chain seq x y z
N MET A 1 -55.30 13.78 18.25
CA MET A 1 -54.11 13.10 18.82
C MET A 1 -53.04 13.08 17.75
N ASP A 2 -52.25 14.15 17.74
CA ASP A 2 -51.21 14.38 16.72
C ASP A 2 -49.96 13.69 17.13
N GLN A 3 -49.45 12.79 16.28
CA GLN A 3 -48.10 12.23 16.41
C GLN A 3 -47.10 13.17 15.77
N VAL A 4 -46.28 13.78 16.60
CA VAL A 4 -45.14 14.59 16.19
C VAL A 4 -44.00 13.63 15.81
N LEU A 5 -43.71 13.58 14.51
CA LEU A 5 -42.50 12.91 13.98
C LEU A 5 -41.27 13.79 14.27
N PHE A 6 -40.34 13.28 15.07
CA PHE A 6 -39.04 13.90 15.25
C PHE A 6 -38.16 13.56 14.03
N ASP A 7 -37.97 14.57 13.18
CA ASP A 7 -36.93 14.56 12.17
C ASP A 7 -35.55 14.71 12.84
N SER A 8 -34.72 13.67 12.75
CA SER A 8 -33.32 13.76 13.12
C SER A 8 -32.53 14.43 11.99
N PRO A 9 -31.72 15.46 12.25
CA PRO A 9 -30.92 16.08 11.21
C PRO A 9 -29.78 15.13 10.81
N SER A 10 -29.84 14.64 9.57
CA SER A 10 -28.74 13.95 8.93
C SER A 10 -27.53 14.90 8.85
N SER A 11 -26.50 14.63 9.66
CA SER A 11 -25.20 15.29 9.54
C SER A 11 -24.54 14.84 8.24
N VAL A 12 -24.81 15.55 7.15
CA VAL A 12 -24.03 15.47 5.92
C VAL A 12 -22.67 16.12 6.23
N GLY A 13 -21.74 15.31 6.70
CA GLY A 13 -20.35 15.73 6.80
C GLY A 13 -19.89 16.15 5.39
N LYS A 14 -19.52 17.41 5.21
CA LYS A 14 -18.87 17.89 3.99
C LYS A 14 -17.66 17.02 3.73
N ARG A 15 -17.73 16.12 2.74
CA ARG A 15 -16.55 15.47 2.19
C ARG A 15 -15.67 16.58 1.63
N VAL A 16 -14.57 16.88 2.30
CA VAL A 16 -13.53 17.71 1.74
C VAL A 16 -13.02 16.94 0.53
N ALA A 17 -13.33 17.39 -0.66
CA ALA A 17 -12.78 16.84 -1.88
C ALA A 17 -11.31 17.28 -1.91
N TYR A 18 -10.39 16.40 -1.50
CA TYR A 18 -8.98 16.61 -1.73
C TYR A 18 -8.74 16.48 -3.24
N ALA A 19 -8.32 17.56 -3.86
CA ALA A 19 -7.81 17.51 -5.22
C ALA A 19 -6.34 17.11 -5.13
N THR A 20 -5.97 15.98 -5.72
CA THR A 20 -4.59 15.58 -5.86
C THR A 20 -3.86 16.61 -6.72
N GLY A 21 -2.80 17.21 -6.20
CA GLY A 21 -2.06 18.29 -6.84
C GLY A 21 -0.56 18.17 -6.62
N TYR A 22 0.19 19.20 -7.00
CA TYR A 22 1.64 19.25 -6.92
C TYR A 22 2.16 20.21 -5.83
N GLU A 23 1.34 20.62 -4.89
CA GLU A 23 1.74 21.63 -3.90
C GLU A 23 2.94 21.16 -3.08
N ILE A 24 2.99 19.87 -2.73
CA ILE A 24 4.09 19.31 -1.92
C ILE A 24 5.36 19.18 -2.76
N GLU A 25 5.24 18.64 -3.97
CA GLU A 25 6.36 18.48 -4.89
C GLU A 25 6.95 19.86 -5.31
N ARG A 26 6.10 20.86 -5.55
CA ARG A 26 6.54 22.24 -5.87
C ARG A 26 7.28 22.86 -4.71
N ALA A 27 6.78 22.76 -3.48
CA ALA A 27 7.46 23.27 -2.30
C ALA A 27 8.83 22.59 -2.08
N LEU A 28 8.94 21.28 -2.39
CA LEU A 28 10.21 20.56 -2.36
C LEU A 28 11.16 21.06 -3.45
N ALA A 29 10.68 21.28 -4.67
CA ALA A 29 11.47 21.83 -5.77
C ALA A 29 11.97 23.25 -5.47
N GLU A 30 11.13 24.11 -4.91
CA GLU A 30 11.51 25.45 -4.45
C GLU A 30 12.58 25.41 -3.35
N SER A 31 12.60 24.34 -2.54
CA SER A 31 13.65 24.10 -1.54
C SER A 31 14.93 23.46 -2.11
N GLY A 32 15.01 23.29 -3.44
CA GLY A 32 16.19 22.83 -4.16
C GLY A 32 16.20 21.36 -4.57
N ALA A 33 15.14 20.59 -4.32
CA ALA A 33 15.04 19.21 -4.80
C ALA A 33 14.84 19.18 -6.33
N GLN A 34 15.70 18.44 -7.04
CA GLN A 34 15.63 18.28 -8.49
C GLN A 34 14.77 17.06 -8.89
N CYS A 35 14.72 16.06 -8.03
CA CYS A 35 13.98 14.83 -8.26
C CYS A 35 13.25 14.40 -6.98
N VAL A 36 11.93 14.37 -7.02
CA VAL A 36 11.08 13.89 -5.93
C VAL A 36 10.42 12.58 -6.36
N ALA A 37 10.58 11.53 -5.56
CA ALA A 37 9.84 10.27 -5.73
C ALA A 37 8.72 10.16 -4.69
N GLY A 38 7.48 10.03 -5.14
CA GLY A 38 6.36 9.64 -4.29
C GLY A 38 6.37 8.14 -4.03
N VAL A 39 6.12 7.74 -2.79
CA VAL A 39 6.14 6.33 -2.36
C VAL A 39 4.88 6.01 -1.58
N ASP A 40 4.25 4.89 -1.95
CA ASP A 40 3.12 4.30 -1.22
C ASP A 40 3.23 2.78 -1.19
N GLU A 41 2.60 2.16 -0.17
CA GLU A 41 2.56 0.72 0.03
C GLU A 41 1.16 0.14 -0.08
N VAL A 42 1.10 -1.14 -0.47
CA VAL A 42 -0.13 -1.95 -0.49
C VAL A 42 0.12 -3.34 0.09
N GLY A 43 -0.92 -3.92 0.67
CA GLY A 43 -0.84 -5.28 1.22
C GLY A 43 -0.34 -5.34 2.67
N ARG A 44 -0.16 -4.22 3.36
CA ARG A 44 0.30 -4.19 4.76
C ARG A 44 -0.58 -5.02 5.69
N GLY A 45 -1.90 -4.88 5.61
CA GLY A 45 -2.88 -5.61 6.44
C GLY A 45 -3.37 -6.93 5.87
N ALA A 46 -2.85 -7.41 4.74
CA ALA A 46 -3.26 -8.69 4.16
C ALA A 46 -2.71 -9.87 4.95
N TRP A 47 -3.45 -10.98 5.02
CA TRP A 47 -3.00 -12.23 5.66
C TRP A 47 -2.15 -13.10 4.74
N ALA A 48 -2.24 -12.85 3.43
CA ALA A 48 -1.47 -13.56 2.42
C ALA A 48 -0.82 -12.61 1.41
N GLY A 49 0.23 -13.08 0.75
CA GLY A 49 0.96 -12.38 -0.29
C GLY A 49 1.98 -11.36 0.23
N PRO A 50 2.72 -10.75 -0.70
CA PRO A 50 3.76 -9.78 -0.37
C PRO A 50 3.18 -8.46 0.15
N VAL A 51 4.01 -7.68 0.81
CA VAL A 51 3.86 -6.23 0.85
C VAL A 51 4.55 -5.65 -0.36
N THR A 52 3.87 -4.76 -1.07
CA THR A 52 4.34 -4.16 -2.32
C THR A 52 4.45 -2.66 -2.14
N VAL A 53 5.57 -2.08 -2.53
CA VAL A 53 5.84 -0.64 -2.52
C VAL A 53 6.11 -0.18 -3.94
N CYS A 54 5.52 0.94 -4.34
CA CYS A 54 5.87 1.64 -5.57
C CYS A 54 6.55 2.96 -5.25
N ALA A 55 7.57 3.29 -6.04
CA ALA A 55 8.15 4.62 -6.10
C ALA A 55 7.88 5.21 -7.49
N ALA A 56 7.31 6.41 -7.56
CA ALA A 56 6.96 7.08 -8.82
C ALA A 56 7.51 8.51 -8.86
N VAL A 57 8.08 8.88 -10.00
CA VAL A 57 8.65 10.22 -10.27
C VAL A 57 7.79 10.92 -11.32
N CYS A 58 7.33 12.13 -11.00
CA CYS A 58 6.52 12.98 -11.87
C CYS A 58 7.22 14.33 -12.01
N SER A 59 8.17 14.47 -12.98
CA SER A 59 9.14 15.57 -13.01
C SER A 59 8.58 16.90 -13.54
N ASP A 60 7.60 16.87 -14.44
CA ASP A 60 7.31 18.05 -15.27
C ASP A 60 6.10 18.86 -14.79
N PHE A 61 5.53 18.53 -13.63
CA PHE A 61 4.29 19.12 -13.09
C PHE A 61 3.15 19.21 -14.11
N ARG A 62 3.14 18.30 -15.11
CA ARG A 62 2.10 18.23 -16.13
C ARG A 62 0.80 17.69 -15.58
N GLU A 63 -0.30 17.98 -16.27
CA GLU A 63 -1.63 17.55 -15.88
C GLU A 63 -1.68 16.02 -15.69
N PRO A 64 -2.05 15.52 -14.51
CA PRO A 64 -2.14 14.08 -14.29
C PRO A 64 -3.33 13.46 -15.01
N PRO A 65 -3.34 12.14 -15.25
CA PRO A 65 -4.51 11.44 -15.77
C PRO A 65 -5.78 11.77 -14.97
N ALA A 66 -6.85 12.08 -15.68
CA ALA A 66 -8.10 12.56 -15.08
C ALA A 66 -8.65 11.58 -14.03
N GLY A 67 -8.93 12.10 -12.83
CA GLY A 67 -9.46 11.34 -11.70
C GLY A 67 -8.39 10.60 -10.88
N LEU A 68 -7.11 10.91 -11.07
CA LEU A 68 -6.06 10.37 -10.20
C LEU A 68 -6.29 10.81 -8.75
N THR A 69 -6.32 9.84 -7.84
CA THR A 69 -6.48 10.02 -6.38
C THR A 69 -6.05 8.74 -5.65
N ASP A 70 -6.20 8.69 -4.33
CA ASP A 70 -5.99 7.46 -3.54
C ASP A 70 -6.69 6.25 -4.18
N SER A 71 -5.94 5.19 -4.37
CA SER A 71 -6.38 3.96 -5.03
C SER A 71 -7.62 3.33 -4.38
N LYS A 72 -7.85 3.55 -3.10
CA LYS A 72 -8.99 3.03 -2.33
C LYS A 72 -10.31 3.75 -2.65
N LEU A 73 -10.23 4.97 -3.19
CA LEU A 73 -11.41 5.75 -3.61
C LEU A 73 -11.86 5.40 -5.04
N LEU A 74 -11.08 4.63 -5.77
CA LEU A 74 -11.35 4.22 -7.15
C LEU A 74 -12.05 2.85 -7.20
N THR A 75 -12.99 2.69 -8.13
CA THR A 75 -13.49 1.36 -8.49
C THR A 75 -12.39 0.52 -9.14
N GLY A 76 -12.48 -0.80 -9.12
CA GLY A 76 -11.47 -1.69 -9.70
C GLY A 76 -11.20 -1.40 -11.18
N SER A 77 -12.26 -1.19 -11.98
CA SER A 77 -12.15 -0.85 -13.41
C SER A 77 -11.45 0.49 -13.64
N ARG A 78 -11.88 1.53 -12.89
CA ARG A 78 -11.28 2.86 -13.02
C ARG A 78 -9.82 2.89 -12.57
N ARG A 79 -9.50 2.15 -11.52
CA ARG A 79 -8.12 2.00 -11.04
C ARG A 79 -7.22 1.36 -12.10
N THR A 80 -7.70 0.30 -12.77
CA THR A 80 -6.96 -0.38 -13.84
C THR A 80 -6.74 0.54 -15.04
N GLU A 81 -7.75 1.32 -15.43
CA GLU A 81 -7.66 2.31 -16.50
C GLU A 81 -6.62 3.40 -16.19
N ILE A 82 -6.71 4.00 -14.99
CA ILE A 82 -5.76 5.03 -14.56
C ILE A 82 -4.34 4.45 -14.46
N ALA A 83 -4.17 3.24 -13.92
CA ALA A 83 -2.86 2.60 -13.84
C ALA A 83 -2.22 2.40 -15.21
N ALA A 84 -3.00 2.00 -16.23
CA ALA A 84 -2.50 1.87 -17.59
C ALA A 84 -2.02 3.22 -18.15
N ALA A 85 -2.79 4.28 -17.93
CA ALA A 85 -2.39 5.62 -18.35
C ALA A 85 -1.15 6.12 -17.58
N LEU A 86 -1.03 5.81 -16.29
CA LEU A 86 0.10 6.22 -15.45
C LEU A 86 1.43 5.62 -15.90
N VAL A 87 1.45 4.36 -16.33
CA VAL A 87 2.68 3.68 -16.78
C VAL A 87 3.39 4.44 -17.90
N ASP A 88 2.63 5.03 -18.81
CA ASP A 88 3.17 5.82 -19.93
C ASP A 88 3.34 7.31 -19.55
N TRP A 89 2.68 7.75 -18.48
CA TRP A 89 2.63 9.15 -18.11
C TRP A 89 3.70 9.54 -17.09
N VAL A 90 4.03 8.71 -16.10
CA VAL A 90 5.07 9.03 -15.10
C VAL A 90 6.44 9.10 -15.76
N SER A 91 7.31 9.95 -15.24
CA SER A 91 8.70 10.06 -15.75
C SER A 91 9.51 8.80 -15.47
N ALA A 92 9.26 8.18 -14.34
CA ALA A 92 9.80 6.88 -13.95
C ALA A 92 8.96 6.26 -12.83
N TYR A 93 8.93 4.95 -12.76
CA TYR A 93 8.44 4.24 -11.59
C TYR A 93 9.18 2.91 -11.42
N ALA A 94 9.17 2.40 -10.19
CA ALA A 94 9.65 1.06 -9.91
C ALA A 94 8.87 0.45 -8.74
N ILE A 95 8.79 -0.88 -8.74
CA ILE A 95 8.10 -1.66 -7.73
C ILE A 95 9.11 -2.51 -6.97
N GLY A 96 8.95 -2.56 -5.67
CA GLY A 96 9.68 -3.47 -4.80
C GLY A 96 8.73 -4.22 -3.89
N GLU A 97 9.04 -5.47 -3.61
CA GLU A 97 8.19 -6.35 -2.83
C GLU A 97 8.99 -7.03 -1.72
N ALA A 98 8.30 -7.38 -0.65
CA ALA A 98 8.80 -8.33 0.34
C ALA A 98 7.75 -9.43 0.53
N SER A 99 8.18 -10.68 0.40
CA SER A 99 7.33 -11.87 0.44
C SER A 99 6.71 -12.11 1.82
N ALA A 100 5.69 -12.98 1.88
CA ALA A 100 5.14 -13.46 3.15
C ALA A 100 6.23 -14.05 4.05
N ALA A 101 7.16 -14.82 3.49
CA ALA A 101 8.26 -15.40 4.24
C ALA A 101 9.23 -14.35 4.80
N GLU A 102 9.51 -13.28 4.06
CA GLU A 102 10.33 -12.15 4.55
C GLU A 102 9.62 -11.36 5.66
N ILE A 103 8.30 -11.21 5.55
CA ILE A 103 7.49 -10.59 6.60
C ILE A 103 7.52 -11.43 7.87
N ASP A 104 7.38 -12.75 7.74
CA ASP A 104 7.44 -13.67 8.87
C ASP A 104 8.81 -13.66 9.55
N ALA A 105 9.87 -13.62 8.76
CA ALA A 105 11.25 -13.66 9.28
C ALA A 105 11.66 -12.35 9.96
N ALA A 106 11.27 -11.19 9.41
CA ALA A 106 11.82 -9.90 9.83
C ALA A 106 10.79 -8.91 10.39
N GLY A 107 9.50 -9.22 10.28
CA GLY A 107 8.41 -8.32 10.64
C GLY A 107 8.09 -7.27 9.58
N MET A 108 6.91 -6.65 9.73
CA MET A 108 6.34 -5.77 8.71
C MET A 108 7.19 -4.52 8.45
N THR A 109 7.72 -3.88 9.49
CA THR A 109 8.53 -2.66 9.33
C THR A 109 9.79 -2.91 8.52
N VAL A 110 10.50 -4.02 8.80
CA VAL A 110 11.70 -4.39 8.03
C VAL A 110 11.34 -4.83 6.61
N ALA A 111 10.22 -5.53 6.44
CA ALA A 111 9.73 -5.93 5.12
C ALA A 111 9.38 -4.70 4.26
N LEU A 112 8.70 -3.70 4.83
CA LEU A 112 8.42 -2.41 4.15
C LEU A 112 9.71 -1.69 3.76
N ARG A 113 10.69 -1.59 4.68
CA ARG A 113 12.00 -1.00 4.38
C ARG A 113 12.69 -1.70 3.21
N ARG A 114 12.68 -3.03 3.18
CA ARG A 114 13.28 -3.83 2.10
C ARG A 114 12.55 -3.59 0.78
N ALA A 115 11.22 -3.64 0.79
CA ALA A 115 10.40 -3.39 -0.39
C ALA A 115 10.64 -1.97 -0.95
N ALA A 116 10.59 -0.95 -0.10
CA ALA A 116 10.88 0.43 -0.50
C ALA A 116 12.32 0.60 -1.02
N GLY A 117 13.30 0.00 -0.34
CA GLY A 117 14.69 0.01 -0.79
C GLY A 117 14.86 -0.61 -2.18
N ARG A 118 14.17 -1.73 -2.47
CA ARG A 118 14.15 -2.37 -3.79
C ARG A 118 13.52 -1.46 -4.85
N ALA A 119 12.36 -0.85 -4.55
CA ALA A 119 11.71 0.08 -5.45
C ALA A 119 12.60 1.28 -5.77
N LEU A 120 13.14 1.94 -4.75
CA LEU A 120 13.99 3.12 -4.91
C LEU A 120 15.31 2.82 -5.63
N ALA A 121 15.92 1.65 -5.38
CA ALA A 121 17.13 1.22 -6.06
C ALA A 121 16.91 0.83 -7.53
N ALA A 122 15.69 0.43 -7.90
CA ALA A 122 15.33 0.06 -9.27
C ALA A 122 14.88 1.25 -10.12
N LEU A 123 14.71 2.46 -9.54
CA LEU A 123 14.45 3.67 -10.32
C LEU A 123 15.63 3.98 -11.23
N PRO A 124 15.39 4.39 -12.49
CA PRO A 124 16.47 4.81 -13.41
C PRO A 124 17.14 6.13 -13.00
N VAL A 125 16.55 6.86 -12.06
CA VAL A 125 17.04 8.11 -11.51
C VAL A 125 17.00 8.06 -9.99
N ARG A 126 18.08 8.51 -9.33
CA ARG A 126 18.12 8.59 -7.87
C ARG A 126 17.35 9.83 -7.40
N PRO A 127 16.31 9.70 -6.58
CA PRO A 127 15.60 10.85 -6.04
C PRO A 127 16.44 11.57 -4.97
N ASP A 128 16.33 12.91 -4.94
CA ASP A 128 16.90 13.77 -3.89
C ASP A 128 16.05 13.72 -2.62
N VAL A 129 14.73 13.57 -2.80
CA VAL A 129 13.75 13.47 -1.73
C VAL A 129 12.74 12.36 -2.05
N VAL A 130 12.46 11.56 -1.06
CA VAL A 130 11.38 10.56 -1.06
C VAL A 130 10.21 11.13 -0.29
N LEU A 131 9.07 11.35 -0.95
CA LEU A 131 7.81 11.74 -0.32
C LEU A 131 7.02 10.47 0.01
N LEU A 132 6.94 10.14 1.29
CA LEU A 132 6.32 8.91 1.78
C LEU A 132 4.93 9.19 2.34
N ASP A 133 3.93 8.39 1.92
CA ASP A 133 2.62 8.41 2.59
C ASP A 133 2.72 7.91 4.04
N GLY A 134 2.06 8.64 4.93
CA GLY A 134 1.99 8.30 6.36
C GLY A 134 2.81 9.21 7.27
N ALA A 135 2.80 8.86 8.57
CA ALA A 135 3.44 9.67 9.61
C ALA A 135 4.84 9.16 10.01
N HIS A 136 5.23 7.96 9.58
CA HIS A 136 6.44 7.30 10.07
C HIS A 136 7.36 6.89 8.93
N ASP A 137 8.63 7.32 9.03
CA ASP A 137 9.67 6.89 8.12
C ASP A 137 10.10 5.45 8.42
N TYR A 138 9.64 4.51 7.61
CA TYR A 138 10.11 3.13 7.65
C TYR A 138 11.25 2.85 6.65
N ILE A 139 11.58 3.82 5.77
CA ILE A 139 12.60 3.68 4.72
C ILE A 139 14.00 3.94 5.31
N GLY A 140 14.20 5.12 5.88
CA GLY A 140 15.45 5.52 6.51
C GLY A 140 16.62 5.72 5.53
N HIS A 141 17.81 5.72 6.10
CA HIS A 141 19.06 5.87 5.34
C HIS A 141 19.20 4.81 4.23
N PRO A 142 19.78 5.18 3.04
CA PRO A 142 20.45 6.45 2.70
C PRO A 142 19.56 7.49 2.02
N TRP A 143 18.25 7.42 2.20
CA TRP A 143 17.28 8.29 1.54
C TRP A 143 16.90 9.47 2.43
N ARG A 144 16.71 10.63 1.81
CA ARG A 144 16.11 11.78 2.48
C ARG A 144 14.61 11.65 2.37
N VAL A 145 13.96 11.23 3.46
CA VAL A 145 12.52 10.96 3.50
C VAL A 145 11.76 12.15 4.10
N ARG A 146 10.66 12.53 3.46
CA ARG A 146 9.63 13.39 4.00
C ARG A 146 8.34 12.59 4.11
N CYS A 147 7.89 12.38 5.34
CA CYS A 147 6.57 11.79 5.61
C CYS A 147 5.47 12.85 5.50
N GLU A 148 4.37 12.49 4.86
CA GLU A 148 3.19 13.37 4.73
C GLU A 148 1.93 12.53 4.91
N VAL A 149 1.12 12.87 5.90
CA VAL A 149 -0.12 12.13 6.19
C VAL A 149 -1.15 12.37 5.10
N LYS A 150 -1.70 11.29 4.54
CA LYS A 150 -2.64 11.32 3.40
C LYS A 150 -2.03 11.97 2.15
N ALA A 151 -0.76 11.69 1.90
CA ALA A 151 -0.09 12.18 0.72
C ALA A 151 -0.71 11.63 -0.57
N ASP A 152 -1.25 10.42 -0.54
CA ASP A 152 -2.02 9.77 -1.61
C ASP A 152 -3.25 10.57 -2.09
N LEU A 153 -3.78 11.48 -1.24
CA LEU A 153 -4.88 12.41 -1.58
C LEU A 153 -4.39 13.79 -2.05
N ARG A 154 -3.12 14.15 -1.83
CA ARG A 154 -2.60 15.51 -1.95
C ARG A 154 -1.44 15.66 -2.92
N SER A 155 -0.70 14.58 -3.16
CA SER A 155 0.50 14.52 -3.99
C SER A 155 0.26 13.65 -5.22
N VAL A 156 0.56 14.17 -6.39
CA VAL A 156 0.42 13.44 -7.65
C VAL A 156 1.37 12.25 -7.71
N SER A 157 2.61 12.41 -7.25
CA SER A 157 3.60 11.32 -7.28
C SER A 157 3.22 10.17 -6.32
N VAL A 158 2.71 10.50 -5.13
CA VAL A 158 2.25 9.47 -4.17
C VAL A 158 0.97 8.79 -4.65
N ALA A 159 -0.01 9.56 -5.17
CA ALA A 159 -1.23 8.99 -5.76
C ALA A 159 -0.92 8.05 -6.94
N ALA A 160 0.04 8.42 -7.79
CA ALA A 160 0.50 7.56 -8.89
C ALA A 160 1.12 6.26 -8.36
N ALA A 161 1.99 6.36 -7.35
CA ALA A 161 2.57 5.19 -6.68
C ALA A 161 1.50 4.28 -6.08
N SER A 162 0.51 4.86 -5.38
CA SER A 162 -0.64 4.15 -4.77
C SER A 162 -1.41 3.31 -5.80
N VAL A 163 -1.80 3.93 -6.91
CA VAL A 163 -2.58 3.27 -7.96
C VAL A 163 -1.77 2.18 -8.66
N ILE A 164 -0.51 2.44 -9.00
CA ILE A 164 0.38 1.47 -9.66
C ILE A 164 0.63 0.27 -8.74
N ALA A 165 1.00 0.51 -7.47
CA ALA A 165 1.23 -0.56 -6.49
C ALA A 165 -0.01 -1.44 -6.30
N LYS A 166 -1.19 -0.82 -6.19
CA LYS A 166 -2.46 -1.53 -5.97
C LYS A 166 -2.80 -2.43 -7.15
N VAL A 167 -2.72 -1.93 -8.39
CA VAL A 167 -3.05 -2.73 -9.57
C VAL A 167 -2.03 -3.85 -9.79
N HIS A 168 -0.75 -3.58 -9.56
CA HIS A 168 0.29 -4.59 -9.65
C HIS A 168 0.04 -5.73 -8.67
N ARG A 169 -0.16 -5.41 -7.38
CA ARG A 169 -0.36 -6.42 -6.36
C ARG A 169 -1.66 -7.21 -6.53
N ASP A 170 -2.75 -6.55 -6.91
CA ASP A 170 -4.03 -7.24 -7.14
C ASP A 170 -3.91 -8.24 -8.30
N ARG A 171 -3.21 -7.88 -9.39
CA ARG A 171 -2.92 -8.80 -10.50
C ARG A 171 -2.04 -9.97 -10.05
N TYR A 172 -1.00 -9.71 -9.28
CA TYR A 172 -0.15 -10.76 -8.73
C TYR A 172 -0.97 -11.74 -7.88
N MET A 173 -1.77 -11.25 -6.94
CA MET A 173 -2.60 -12.11 -6.10
C MET A 173 -3.62 -12.93 -6.90
N GLY A 174 -4.23 -12.33 -7.91
CA GLY A 174 -5.17 -13.02 -8.80
C GLY A 174 -4.52 -14.01 -9.78
N SER A 175 -3.20 -13.97 -9.96
CA SER A 175 -2.46 -14.89 -10.82
C SER A 175 -1.94 -16.14 -10.10
N LEU A 176 -2.05 -16.19 -8.78
CA LEU A 176 -1.58 -17.33 -8.00
C LEU A 176 -2.42 -18.57 -8.31
N SER A 177 -1.76 -19.68 -8.61
CA SER A 177 -2.40 -20.96 -8.94
C SER A 177 -2.48 -21.89 -7.71
N GLY A 178 -3.47 -22.79 -7.70
CA GLY A 178 -3.63 -23.77 -6.63
C GLY A 178 -4.19 -23.18 -5.31
N VAL A 179 -4.69 -21.96 -5.35
CA VAL A 179 -5.21 -21.22 -4.19
C VAL A 179 -6.61 -20.65 -4.44
N ASP A 180 -7.33 -21.17 -5.42
CA ASP A 180 -8.64 -20.69 -5.85
C ASP A 180 -9.66 -20.64 -4.70
N ALA A 181 -9.59 -21.62 -3.77
CA ALA A 181 -10.46 -21.67 -2.61
C ALA A 181 -10.35 -20.44 -1.69
N PHE A 182 -9.22 -19.74 -1.69
CA PHE A 182 -8.99 -18.56 -0.87
C PHE A 182 -9.48 -17.25 -1.51
N ASP A 183 -9.93 -17.31 -2.77
CA ASP A 183 -10.54 -16.18 -3.50
C ASP A 183 -9.63 -14.94 -3.61
N PHE A 184 -8.32 -15.17 -3.81
CA PHE A 184 -7.33 -14.08 -3.86
C PHE A 184 -7.51 -13.14 -5.04
N ALA A 185 -8.14 -13.58 -6.10
CA ALA A 185 -8.50 -12.75 -7.25
C ALA A 185 -9.46 -11.60 -6.85
N TRP A 186 -10.31 -11.83 -5.84
CA TRP A 186 -11.27 -10.85 -5.34
C TRP A 186 -10.78 -10.11 -4.09
N ASN A 187 -10.27 -10.85 -3.09
CA ASN A 187 -9.89 -10.27 -1.81
C ASN A 187 -8.42 -9.86 -1.70
N ALA A 188 -7.58 -10.18 -2.70
CA ALA A 188 -6.16 -9.88 -2.72
C ALA A 188 -5.40 -10.29 -1.43
N GLY A 189 -5.83 -11.38 -0.78
CA GLY A 189 -5.25 -11.91 0.45
C GLY A 189 -5.64 -11.18 1.73
N TYR A 190 -6.59 -10.25 1.68
CA TYR A 190 -7.15 -9.61 2.86
C TYR A 190 -8.20 -10.52 3.56
N PRO A 191 -8.52 -10.27 4.86
CA PRO A 191 -9.41 -11.12 5.67
C PRO A 191 -10.89 -10.98 5.30
N ALA A 192 -11.25 -11.32 4.07
CA ALA A 192 -12.62 -11.43 3.61
C ALA A 192 -13.28 -12.75 4.14
N PRO A 193 -14.61 -12.84 4.22
CA PRO A 193 -15.29 -14.06 4.68
C PRO A 193 -14.86 -15.33 3.94
N SER A 194 -14.82 -15.29 2.60
CA SER A 194 -14.37 -16.42 1.77
C SER A 194 -12.95 -16.88 2.11
N HIS A 195 -12.03 -15.91 2.36
CA HIS A 195 -10.66 -16.21 2.76
C HIS A 195 -10.59 -16.86 4.16
N GLN A 196 -11.38 -16.36 5.12
CA GLN A 196 -11.44 -16.90 6.48
C GLN A 196 -12.03 -18.31 6.51
N GLU A 197 -13.09 -18.55 5.76
CA GLU A 197 -13.73 -19.88 5.62
C GLU A 197 -12.75 -20.89 5.00
N ALA A 198 -12.05 -20.51 3.93
CA ALA A 198 -11.05 -21.35 3.30
C ALA A 198 -9.88 -21.67 4.25
N LEU A 199 -9.39 -20.68 5.00
CA LEU A 199 -8.36 -20.88 6.02
C LEU A 199 -8.81 -21.84 7.13
N ALA A 200 -10.04 -21.71 7.61
CA ALA A 200 -10.57 -22.62 8.62
C ALA A 200 -10.66 -24.05 8.09
N ALA A 201 -11.07 -24.24 6.85
CA ALA A 201 -11.28 -25.57 6.27
C ALA A 201 -9.96 -26.22 5.78
N LEU A 202 -9.09 -25.49 5.13
CA LEU A 202 -7.95 -26.02 4.38
C LEU A 202 -6.60 -25.72 5.04
N GLY A 203 -6.56 -24.76 5.96
CA GLY A 203 -5.33 -24.25 6.55
C GLY A 203 -4.56 -23.27 5.66
N PRO A 204 -3.49 -22.70 6.20
CA PRO A 204 -2.67 -21.74 5.46
C PRO A 204 -1.77 -22.43 4.43
N THR A 205 -1.49 -21.73 3.33
CA THR A 205 -0.53 -22.12 2.29
C THR A 205 0.79 -21.37 2.46
N GLU A 206 1.77 -21.63 1.60
CA GLU A 206 3.06 -20.91 1.54
C GLU A 206 2.92 -19.40 1.27
N HIS A 207 1.78 -18.98 0.72
CA HIS A 207 1.49 -17.56 0.47
C HIS A 207 1.03 -16.81 1.72
N HIS A 208 0.64 -17.52 2.78
CA HIS A 208 0.13 -16.92 4.00
C HIS A 208 1.25 -16.45 4.94
N ARG A 209 0.95 -15.41 5.72
CA ARG A 209 1.87 -14.84 6.71
C ARG A 209 1.73 -15.59 8.02
N MET A 210 2.59 -16.56 8.24
CA MET A 210 2.50 -17.53 9.32
C MET A 210 2.82 -16.98 10.72
N SER A 211 3.39 -15.77 10.81
CA SER A 211 3.68 -15.12 12.10
C SER A 211 2.52 -14.26 12.62
N TRP A 212 1.40 -14.18 11.89
CA TRP A 212 0.30 -13.28 12.19
C TRP A 212 -0.71 -13.88 13.17
N SER A 213 -1.44 -12.98 13.88
CA SER A 213 -2.36 -13.35 14.95
C SER A 213 -3.60 -14.13 14.49
N TYR A 214 -3.99 -14.06 13.22
CA TYR A 214 -5.16 -14.82 12.74
C TYR A 214 -5.03 -16.34 12.99
N LEU A 215 -3.80 -16.87 13.07
CA LEU A 215 -3.57 -18.28 13.42
C LEU A 215 -3.88 -18.61 14.87
N ASP A 216 -3.96 -17.60 15.75
CA ASP A 216 -4.37 -17.82 17.15
C ASP A 216 -5.86 -18.16 17.24
N ASP A 217 -6.65 -17.68 16.27
CA ASP A 217 -8.09 -17.89 16.16
C ASP A 217 -8.44 -19.18 15.38
N LEU A 218 -7.43 -19.93 14.92
CA LEU A 218 -7.57 -21.19 14.18
C LEU A 218 -6.91 -22.36 14.95
N PRO A 219 -7.56 -22.95 15.99
CA PRO A 219 -6.94 -23.93 16.87
C PRO A 219 -6.31 -25.12 16.15
N GLN A 220 -6.93 -25.60 15.07
CA GLN A 220 -6.46 -26.74 14.26
C GLN A 220 -5.16 -26.43 13.51
N TRP A 221 -4.87 -25.14 13.21
CA TRP A 221 -3.73 -24.70 12.44
C TRP A 221 -2.71 -23.89 13.26
N ARG A 222 -3.01 -23.61 14.53
CA ARG A 222 -2.14 -22.82 15.42
C ARG A 222 -0.73 -23.38 15.53
N HIS A 223 -0.55 -24.68 15.41
CA HIS A 223 0.76 -25.33 15.45
C HIS A 223 1.67 -24.94 14.28
N LEU A 224 1.12 -24.36 13.21
CA LEU A 224 1.88 -23.84 12.07
C LEU A 224 2.37 -22.41 12.28
N LYS A 225 1.93 -21.74 13.34
CA LYS A 225 2.33 -20.36 13.62
C LYS A 225 3.84 -20.26 13.84
N ARG A 226 4.48 -19.36 13.08
CA ARG A 226 5.90 -19.07 13.23
C ARG A 226 6.10 -18.02 14.31
N VAL A 227 6.96 -18.30 15.26
CA VAL A 227 7.45 -17.32 16.22
C VAL A 227 8.63 -16.61 15.56
N ARG A 228 8.59 -15.29 15.52
CA ARG A 228 9.74 -14.52 15.08
C ARG A 228 10.86 -14.70 16.10
N PRO A 229 12.11 -14.95 15.66
CA PRO A 229 13.24 -14.86 16.57
C PRO A 229 13.27 -13.42 17.12
N ASP A 230 13.45 -13.27 18.43
CA ASP A 230 13.70 -11.97 19.05
C ASP A 230 14.96 -11.40 18.41
N ILE A 231 14.78 -10.47 17.50
CA ILE A 231 15.90 -9.72 16.95
C ILE A 231 16.19 -8.65 18.00
N GLU A 232 17.24 -8.87 18.81
CA GLU A 232 17.82 -7.83 19.67
C GLU A 232 18.08 -6.62 18.77
N GLY A 233 17.33 -5.51 18.99
CA GLY A 233 17.39 -4.29 18.18
C GLY A 233 16.08 -3.83 17.55
N GLN A 234 14.95 -4.53 17.70
CA GLN A 234 13.61 -4.00 17.39
C GLN A 234 13.10 -3.03 18.47
N LEU A 235 13.95 -2.62 19.38
CA LEU A 235 13.63 -1.61 20.38
C LEU A 235 13.59 -0.22 19.73
N THR A 236 12.45 0.40 19.93
CA THR A 236 12.19 1.84 19.90
C THR A 236 12.08 2.51 18.54
N LEU A 237 10.93 2.32 17.91
CA LEU A 237 10.21 3.39 17.21
C LEU A 237 8.73 3.28 17.64
N LEU A 238 8.46 3.64 18.88
CA LEU A 238 7.18 4.11 19.37
C LEU A 238 7.20 5.62 19.38
#